data_9430e0a745a4654e7214722fa41b3325
#
_entry.id   9430e0a745a4654e7214722fa41b3325
#
_cell.length_a   1.000
_cell.length_b   1.000
_cell.length_c   1.000
_cell.angle_alpha   90.00
_cell.angle_beta   90.00
_cell.angle_gamma   90.00
#
_symmetry.space_group_name_H-M   'P 1'
#
loop_
_entity.id
_entity.type
_entity.pdbx_description
1 polymer ?
#
loop_
_entity_poly.entity_id
_entity_poly.type
_entity_poly.pdbx_seq_one_letter_code
_entity_poly.pdbx_strand_id
1 'polypeptide(L)'
;MKKFLNAIIVLIAFHSSNIFAQDQDIETIVVTAAIINATETLNPIYVIDGDDFMDGPTQTLGDAIDGYLGISIADYGAAVGQPIIRGMSGPRVKILKNGMVNRDVSGLGADHLNDLDLNDIQQLEIVMGPSSLLYANGTSGGIINVVDDCISALNYELPELRVGYETQSVNDGTSENFNFKNNINGFNVNFGFKRIDFGNYDVPFGAVLHEEEHDDHDEHDDHEDEEHEEDMGFLNNSDYAVEATKFGISKVEDWGYVGFSVDNLESVYGIPFHGEEHEDEHGDEEEHEEERIFSTTDSESFTIKGSYNVNGNLVNKVDFTFRESEYTLTEAHAEEEGHDDHEDEEEHAPTAFSNDATEIGAIFDISNDSAEQKIVFNIVDEDNSIIGEEAFMNPANNEEFTIGYYISKDLDLFNVDLGLRMDQIERSGSVTDEDHGDIDNYNIDDTTNSFAVTIGRDLTENLDISLGYASVERLPSVVELFMNGPHLATGRFEVGDPNLNSETSNNFDITLNYENDGFYAYASFYVTDVDNYIALIDEEDHEDEHHED
;
A
#
# COMPACT_ATOMS: atom_id res chain seq x y z
N MET A 1 10.78 -25.97 27.65
CA MET A 1 9.77 -25.61 26.68
C MET A 1 9.08 -26.83 26.03
N LYS A 2 9.73 -27.79 25.35
CA LYS A 2 9.07 -28.98 24.74
C LYS A 2 8.16 -29.81 25.65
N LYS A 3 8.34 -29.79 26.97
CA LYS A 3 7.48 -30.50 27.94
C LYS A 3 6.22 -29.73 28.35
N PHE A 4 6.15 -28.43 28.13
CA PHE A 4 4.98 -27.60 28.38
C PHE A 4 4.01 -27.64 27.18
N LEU A 5 4.53 -27.68 25.95
CA LEU A 5 3.73 -27.77 24.73
C LEU A 5 2.94 -29.09 24.67
N ASN A 6 3.55 -30.22 25.09
CA ASN A 6 2.85 -31.51 25.14
C ASN A 6 1.77 -31.59 26.21
N ALA A 7 1.80 -30.75 27.23
CA ALA A 7 0.77 -30.69 28.27
C ALA A 7 -0.47 -29.92 27.81
N ILE A 8 -0.30 -28.92 26.96
CA ILE A 8 -1.40 -28.11 26.38
C ILE A 8 -2.15 -28.94 25.34
N ILE A 9 -1.46 -29.70 24.48
CA ILE A 9 -2.08 -30.56 23.47
C ILE A 9 -2.92 -31.68 24.13
N VAL A 10 -2.52 -32.21 25.28
CA VAL A 10 -3.28 -33.23 26.01
C VAL A 10 -4.51 -32.64 26.72
N LEU A 11 -4.51 -31.36 27.11
CA LEU A 11 -5.65 -30.71 27.75
C LEU A 11 -6.76 -30.33 26.74
N ILE A 12 -6.41 -30.05 25.49
CA ILE A 12 -7.37 -29.75 24.42
C ILE A 12 -8.09 -31.04 23.94
N ALA A 13 -7.44 -32.18 24.03
CA ALA A 13 -8.04 -33.48 23.58
C ALA A 13 -9.13 -34.04 24.50
N PHE A 14 -9.42 -33.48 25.67
CA PHE A 14 -10.37 -34.04 26.65
C PHE A 14 -11.68 -33.26 26.81
N HIS A 15 -11.93 -32.22 26.01
CA HIS A 15 -13.21 -31.49 26.02
C HIS A 15 -13.86 -31.40 24.63
N SER A 16 -13.88 -32.52 23.90
CA SER A 16 -14.74 -32.64 22.73
C SER A 16 -16.21 -32.94 23.16
N SER A 17 -16.88 -31.95 23.70
CA SER A 17 -18.35 -31.92 23.73
C SER A 17 -18.82 -31.26 22.44
N ASN A 18 -19.55 -32.03 21.64
CA ASN A 18 -20.29 -31.71 20.43
C ASN A 18 -20.70 -30.23 20.32
N ILE A 19 -19.88 -29.42 19.67
CA ILE A 19 -20.30 -28.14 19.09
C ILE A 19 -20.85 -28.51 17.72
N PHE A 20 -22.20 -28.66 17.64
CA PHE A 20 -22.87 -28.56 16.36
C PHE A 20 -22.66 -27.12 15.91
N ALA A 21 -21.87 -26.92 14.86
CA ALA A 21 -21.91 -25.69 14.08
C ALA A 21 -23.35 -25.58 13.57
N GLN A 22 -24.09 -24.66 14.14
CA GLN A 22 -25.33 -24.19 13.58
C GLN A 22 -24.88 -23.18 12.53
N ASP A 23 -25.04 -23.50 11.25
CA ASP A 23 -25.04 -22.52 10.17
C ASP A 23 -26.11 -21.49 10.53
N GLN A 24 -25.71 -20.45 11.22
CA GLN A 24 -26.41 -19.20 11.20
C GLN A 24 -25.88 -18.50 9.96
N ASP A 25 -26.76 -18.23 8.99
CA ASP A 25 -26.59 -17.12 8.08
C ASP A 25 -26.41 -15.90 8.98
N ILE A 26 -25.16 -15.58 9.30
CA ILE A 26 -24.77 -14.29 9.84
C ILE A 26 -25.00 -13.38 8.65
N GLU A 27 -26.10 -12.60 8.66
CA GLU A 27 -26.12 -11.38 7.88
C GLU A 27 -24.79 -10.70 8.22
N THR A 28 -23.88 -10.69 7.26
CA THR A 28 -22.61 -9.99 7.38
C THR A 28 -23.00 -8.53 7.49
N ILE A 29 -23.13 -8.06 8.73
CA ILE A 29 -23.24 -6.62 8.99
C ILE A 29 -21.84 -6.14 8.63
N VAL A 30 -21.70 -5.68 7.40
CA VAL A 30 -20.52 -4.95 6.95
C VAL A 30 -20.47 -3.71 7.82
N VAL A 31 -19.78 -3.81 8.95
CA VAL A 31 -19.49 -2.67 9.82
C VAL A 31 -18.40 -1.91 9.08
N THR A 32 -18.83 -1.16 8.08
CA THR A 32 -17.92 -0.31 7.34
C THR A 32 -17.34 0.71 8.30
N ALA A 33 -16.04 0.58 8.61
CA ALA A 33 -15.25 1.72 9.02
C ALA A 33 -15.17 2.74 7.86
N ALA A 34 -15.70 2.38 6.70
CA ALA A 34 -15.86 3.23 5.55
C ALA A 34 -16.65 4.48 5.94
N ILE A 35 -16.17 5.61 5.49
CA ILE A 35 -16.85 6.91 5.62
C ILE A 35 -18.26 6.83 5.01
N ILE A 36 -18.47 5.90 4.07
CA ILE A 36 -19.69 5.72 3.30
C ILE A 36 -20.02 4.23 3.28
N ASN A 37 -21.30 3.89 3.44
CA ASN A 37 -21.78 2.53 3.27
C ASN A 37 -21.57 2.05 1.84
N ALA A 38 -20.80 0.98 1.65
CA ALA A 38 -20.54 0.38 0.33
C ALA A 38 -21.83 -0.02 -0.41
N THR A 39 -22.89 -0.35 0.32
CA THR A 39 -24.20 -0.72 -0.23
C THR A 39 -25.04 0.47 -0.71
N GLU A 40 -24.64 1.69 -0.38
CA GLU A 40 -25.39 2.92 -0.68
C GLU A 40 -24.74 3.77 -1.78
N THR A 41 -23.53 3.41 -2.25
CA THR A 41 -22.82 4.18 -3.28
C THR A 41 -23.03 3.61 -4.67
N LEU A 42 -23.15 4.51 -5.64
CA LEU A 42 -23.29 4.16 -7.07
C LEU A 42 -21.96 3.83 -7.76
N ASN A 43 -20.85 3.99 -7.06
CA ASN A 43 -19.52 3.82 -7.62
C ASN A 43 -19.09 2.35 -7.59
N PRO A 44 -18.19 1.95 -8.47
CA PRO A 44 -17.56 0.64 -8.40
C PRO A 44 -16.73 0.55 -7.12
N ILE A 45 -17.33 -0.04 -6.11
CA ILE A 45 -16.67 -0.40 -4.87
C ILE A 45 -16.56 -1.92 -4.88
N TYR A 46 -15.32 -2.41 -4.76
CA TYR A 46 -15.10 -3.79 -4.39
C TYR A 46 -14.93 -3.84 -2.88
N VAL A 47 -15.73 -4.66 -2.23
CA VAL A 47 -15.58 -5.01 -0.82
C VAL A 47 -15.25 -6.49 -0.77
N ILE A 48 -14.08 -6.80 -0.31
CA ILE A 48 -13.57 -8.15 -0.18
C ILE A 48 -13.62 -8.49 1.31
N ASP A 49 -14.33 -9.55 1.66
CA ASP A 49 -14.46 -9.98 3.06
C ASP A 49 -13.12 -10.48 3.59
N GLY A 50 -12.81 -10.19 4.84
CA GLY A 50 -11.58 -10.65 5.47
C GLY A 50 -11.47 -12.18 5.56
N ASP A 51 -12.58 -12.89 5.64
CA ASP A 51 -12.56 -14.35 5.65
C ASP A 51 -12.13 -14.94 4.29
N ASP A 52 -12.35 -14.24 3.17
CA ASP A 52 -11.88 -14.66 1.83
C ASP A 52 -10.35 -14.65 1.73
N PHE A 53 -9.69 -13.77 2.50
CA PHE A 53 -8.21 -13.73 2.59
C PHE A 53 -7.64 -14.86 3.43
N MET A 54 -8.41 -15.38 4.38
CA MET A 54 -7.94 -16.45 5.27
C MET A 54 -7.86 -17.81 4.56
N ASP A 55 -8.55 -17.95 3.42
CA ASP A 55 -8.65 -19.19 2.65
C ASP A 55 -7.59 -19.30 1.53
N GLY A 56 -6.80 -18.23 1.26
CA GLY A 56 -5.81 -18.14 0.19
C GLY A 56 -4.41 -17.80 0.67
N PRO A 57 -3.37 -18.14 -0.11
CA PRO A 57 -1.99 -17.78 0.19
C PRO A 57 -1.75 -16.29 -0.13
N THR A 58 -2.27 -15.40 0.71
CA THR A 58 -2.11 -13.96 0.52
C THR A 58 -0.82 -13.50 1.17
N GLN A 59 0.13 -13.06 0.38
CA GLN A 59 1.43 -12.58 0.84
C GLN A 59 1.44 -11.05 0.91
N THR A 60 1.04 -10.40 -0.17
CA THR A 60 1.08 -8.95 -0.33
C THR A 60 -0.31 -8.36 -0.55
N LEU A 61 -0.40 -7.03 -0.46
CA LEU A 61 -1.62 -6.31 -0.85
C LEU A 61 -1.95 -6.53 -2.33
N GLY A 62 -0.92 -6.60 -3.19
CA GLY A 62 -1.07 -6.88 -4.60
C GLY A 62 -1.77 -8.22 -4.84
N ASP A 63 -1.27 -9.32 -4.24
CA ASP A 63 -1.88 -10.64 -4.34
C ASP A 63 -3.34 -10.65 -3.90
N ALA A 64 -3.64 -9.87 -2.86
CA ALA A 64 -4.99 -9.77 -2.29
C ALA A 64 -6.03 -9.19 -3.26
N ILE A 65 -5.60 -8.35 -4.19
CA ILE A 65 -6.48 -7.62 -5.12
C ILE A 65 -6.32 -8.07 -6.57
N ASP A 66 -5.43 -9.01 -6.84
CA ASP A 66 -5.26 -9.54 -8.20
C ASP A 66 -6.53 -10.20 -8.73
N GLY A 67 -6.76 -9.99 -10.02
CA GLY A 67 -7.92 -10.56 -10.73
C GLY A 67 -9.21 -9.74 -10.62
N TYR A 68 -9.27 -8.65 -9.85
CA TYR A 68 -10.41 -7.73 -9.89
C TYR A 68 -10.38 -6.85 -11.14
N LEU A 69 -11.56 -6.56 -11.71
CA LEU A 69 -11.66 -5.81 -12.96
C LEU A 69 -11.13 -4.38 -12.84
N GLY A 70 -10.21 -4.02 -13.73
CA GLY A 70 -9.57 -2.71 -13.76
C GLY A 70 -8.43 -2.58 -12.75
N ILE A 71 -8.00 -3.68 -12.15
CA ILE A 71 -6.87 -3.76 -11.25
C ILE A 71 -5.80 -4.65 -11.88
N SER A 72 -4.57 -4.25 -11.77
CA SER A 72 -3.36 -5.01 -12.08
C SER A 72 -2.30 -4.69 -11.05
N ILE A 73 -1.23 -5.47 -11.05
CA ILE A 73 -0.16 -5.36 -10.07
C ILE A 73 1.15 -5.18 -10.80
N ALA A 74 2.03 -4.35 -10.25
CA ALA A 74 3.44 -4.33 -10.60
C ALA A 74 4.20 -5.07 -9.51
N ASP A 75 4.69 -6.27 -9.83
CA ASP A 75 5.43 -7.11 -8.91
C ASP A 75 6.94 -6.85 -9.07
N TYR A 76 7.63 -6.79 -7.93
CA TYR A 76 9.08 -6.71 -7.86
C TYR A 76 9.58 -7.67 -6.77
N GLY A 77 9.72 -8.94 -7.14
CA GLY A 77 9.99 -10.03 -6.19
C GLY A 77 8.76 -10.48 -5.38
N ALA A 78 8.98 -11.27 -4.33
CA ALA A 78 7.92 -11.89 -3.56
C ALA A 78 7.22 -10.95 -2.56
N ALA A 79 7.90 -9.88 -2.14
CA ALA A 79 7.42 -8.97 -1.10
C ALA A 79 6.68 -7.76 -1.67
N VAL A 80 7.03 -7.33 -2.87
CA VAL A 80 6.55 -6.08 -3.47
C VAL A 80 5.48 -6.36 -4.50
N GLY A 81 4.27 -5.83 -4.27
CA GLY A 81 3.14 -5.89 -5.19
C GLY A 81 2.44 -4.54 -5.22
N GLN A 82 2.85 -3.64 -6.12
CA GLN A 82 2.29 -2.29 -6.23
C GLN A 82 0.96 -2.29 -6.98
N PRO A 83 -0.13 -1.78 -6.39
CA PRO A 83 -1.42 -1.75 -7.04
C PRO A 83 -1.48 -0.75 -8.20
N ILE A 84 -2.07 -1.18 -9.30
CA ILE A 84 -2.39 -0.35 -10.46
C ILE A 84 -3.90 -0.38 -10.67
N ILE A 85 -4.58 0.75 -10.52
CA ILE A 85 -6.02 0.87 -10.71
C ILE A 85 -6.29 1.67 -11.98
N ARG A 86 -6.95 1.06 -12.98
CA ARG A 86 -7.27 1.68 -14.27
C ARG A 86 -6.06 2.31 -14.98
N GLY A 87 -4.88 1.70 -14.83
CA GLY A 87 -3.62 2.18 -15.38
C GLY A 87 -2.95 3.30 -14.58
N MET A 88 -3.47 3.65 -13.40
CA MET A 88 -2.88 4.62 -12.48
C MET A 88 -2.17 3.89 -11.34
N SER A 89 -0.96 4.33 -10.99
CA SER A 89 -0.10 3.76 -9.94
C SER A 89 0.58 4.85 -9.11
N GLY A 90 1.34 4.44 -8.10
CA GLY A 90 2.12 5.31 -7.24
C GLY A 90 1.28 6.37 -6.53
N PRO A 91 1.66 7.66 -6.55
CA PRO A 91 0.95 8.71 -5.82
C PRO A 91 -0.54 8.90 -6.19
N ARG A 92 -1.00 8.30 -7.31
CA ARG A 92 -2.37 8.39 -7.82
C ARG A 92 -3.31 7.34 -7.24
N VAL A 93 -2.77 6.29 -6.63
CA VAL A 93 -3.50 5.26 -5.87
C VAL A 93 -3.11 5.38 -4.41
N LYS A 94 -4.05 5.65 -3.53
CA LYS A 94 -3.76 5.77 -2.10
C LYS A 94 -4.14 4.50 -1.37
N ILE A 95 -3.20 3.99 -0.59
CA ILE A 95 -3.41 2.85 0.29
C ILE A 95 -3.70 3.37 1.69
N LEU A 96 -4.75 2.88 2.30
CA LEU A 96 -5.23 3.32 3.60
C LEU A 96 -5.37 2.16 4.56
N LYS A 97 -5.17 2.44 5.84
CA LYS A 97 -5.56 1.57 6.95
C LYS A 97 -6.60 2.29 7.81
N ASN A 98 -7.79 1.70 7.90
CA ASN A 98 -8.91 2.25 8.68
C ASN A 98 -9.30 3.69 8.29
N GLY A 99 -9.19 4.02 7.01
CA GLY A 99 -9.57 5.33 6.45
C GLY A 99 -8.50 6.42 6.54
N MET A 100 -7.29 6.09 6.99
CA MET A 100 -6.12 6.99 7.02
C MET A 100 -5.04 6.47 6.09
N VAL A 101 -4.35 7.36 5.39
CA VAL A 101 -3.28 6.98 4.43
C VAL A 101 -2.19 6.22 5.16
N ASN A 102 -1.79 5.07 4.61
CA ASN A 102 -0.62 4.35 5.10
C ASN A 102 0.63 5.17 4.79
N ARG A 103 1.45 5.43 5.80
CA ARG A 103 2.65 6.25 5.70
C ARG A 103 3.86 5.33 5.70
N ASP A 104 4.28 4.95 4.52
CA ASP A 104 5.45 4.15 4.23
C ASP A 104 6.25 4.83 3.10
N VAL A 105 7.24 4.17 2.57
CA VAL A 105 8.06 4.67 1.46
C VAL A 105 7.73 4.02 0.11
N SER A 106 6.64 3.26 0.03
CA SER A 106 6.21 2.59 -1.22
C SER A 106 5.94 3.55 -2.39
N GLY A 107 5.74 4.82 -2.09
CA GLY A 107 5.60 5.88 -3.10
C GLY A 107 6.92 6.44 -3.63
N LEU A 108 8.07 6.04 -3.07
CA LEU A 108 9.39 6.52 -3.47
C LEU A 108 9.99 5.70 -4.61
N GLY A 109 9.74 4.40 -4.66
CA GLY A 109 10.28 3.48 -5.66
C GLY A 109 9.36 2.32 -5.96
N ALA A 110 9.60 1.62 -7.08
CA ALA A 110 8.83 0.45 -7.49
C ALA A 110 9.20 -0.82 -6.69
N ASP A 111 10.36 -0.82 -6.08
CA ASP A 111 11.01 -1.87 -5.29
C ASP A 111 10.62 -1.87 -3.81
N HIS A 112 9.93 -0.81 -3.34
CA HIS A 112 9.49 -0.71 -1.96
C HIS A 112 8.12 -1.35 -1.74
N LEU A 113 8.01 -2.17 -0.68
CA LEU A 113 6.77 -2.84 -0.33
C LEU A 113 5.72 -1.88 0.24
N ASN A 114 4.44 -2.27 0.14
CA ASN A 114 3.35 -1.64 0.88
C ASN A 114 3.30 -2.25 2.29
N ASP A 115 3.66 -1.47 3.30
CA ASP A 115 3.83 -1.93 4.68
C ASP A 115 2.49 -2.08 5.40
N LEU A 116 1.84 -3.24 5.20
CA LEU A 116 0.51 -3.54 5.74
C LEU A 116 0.41 -4.96 6.30
N ASP A 117 -0.05 -5.07 7.56
CA ASP A 117 -0.48 -6.34 8.11
C ASP A 117 -1.90 -6.68 7.65
N LEU A 118 -2.03 -7.69 6.78
CA LEU A 118 -3.30 -8.22 6.30
C LEU A 118 -3.86 -9.33 7.22
N ASN A 119 -3.24 -9.59 8.37
CA ASN A 119 -3.73 -10.56 9.33
C ASN A 119 -4.99 -10.06 10.05
N ASP A 120 -6.03 -10.89 10.09
CA ASP A 120 -7.28 -10.61 10.81
C ASP A 120 -7.91 -9.26 10.42
N ILE A 121 -7.91 -8.96 9.11
CA ILE A 121 -8.66 -7.84 8.57
C ILE A 121 -10.15 -8.20 8.51
N GLN A 122 -11.01 -7.20 8.61
CA GLN A 122 -12.45 -7.38 8.43
C GLN A 122 -12.84 -7.36 6.97
N GLN A 123 -12.26 -6.41 6.24
CA GLN A 123 -12.52 -6.25 4.81
C GLN A 123 -11.42 -5.42 4.15
N LEU A 124 -11.33 -5.54 2.84
CA LEU A 124 -10.56 -4.67 1.97
C LEU A 124 -11.54 -3.97 1.02
N GLU A 125 -11.43 -2.65 0.94
CA GLU A 125 -12.31 -1.80 0.14
C GLU A 125 -11.50 -1.15 -0.98
N ILE A 126 -11.98 -1.26 -2.23
CA ILE A 126 -11.41 -0.55 -3.37
C ILE A 126 -12.44 0.47 -3.83
N VAL A 127 -12.14 1.75 -3.63
CA VAL A 127 -13.10 2.86 -3.82
C VAL A 127 -12.62 3.79 -4.91
N MET A 128 -13.50 4.07 -5.85
CA MET A 128 -13.26 4.99 -6.95
C MET A 128 -14.39 6.05 -7.02
N GLY A 129 -14.14 7.18 -7.66
CA GLY A 129 -15.15 8.21 -7.88
C GLY A 129 -15.39 9.14 -6.69
N PRO A 130 -16.60 9.70 -6.50
CA PRO A 130 -16.89 10.77 -5.53
C PRO A 130 -16.52 10.44 -4.09
N SER A 131 -16.70 9.19 -3.69
CA SER A 131 -16.43 8.75 -2.33
C SER A 131 -14.94 8.70 -2.00
N SER A 132 -14.07 8.43 -2.98
CA SER A 132 -12.61 8.40 -2.76
C SER A 132 -12.07 9.76 -2.30
N LEU A 133 -12.70 10.87 -2.73
CA LEU A 133 -12.30 12.23 -2.36
C LEU A 133 -12.46 12.54 -0.86
N LEU A 134 -13.25 11.76 -0.13
CA LEU A 134 -13.39 11.93 1.32
C LEU A 134 -12.19 11.40 2.10
N TYR A 135 -11.43 10.50 1.52
CA TYR A 135 -10.35 9.78 2.20
C TYR A 135 -8.99 10.47 2.03
N ALA A 136 -8.60 10.75 0.79
CA ALA A 136 -7.27 11.28 0.50
C ALA A 136 -7.26 12.22 -0.70
N ASN A 137 -6.22 13.04 -0.82
CA ASN A 137 -5.97 13.90 -1.97
C ASN A 137 -5.37 13.09 -3.14
N GLY A 138 -5.45 13.63 -4.36
CA GLY A 138 -4.78 13.09 -5.53
C GLY A 138 -5.22 11.68 -5.97
N THR A 139 -6.38 11.21 -5.52
CA THR A 139 -6.90 9.85 -5.76
C THR A 139 -7.48 9.66 -7.16
N SER A 140 -6.70 9.96 -8.20
CA SER A 140 -7.16 9.84 -9.59
C SER A 140 -7.39 8.39 -10.04
N GLY A 141 -6.61 7.44 -9.51
CA GLY A 141 -6.84 6.00 -9.67
C GLY A 141 -7.88 5.44 -8.69
N GLY A 142 -8.01 6.05 -7.51
CA GLY A 142 -8.85 5.57 -6.43
C GLY A 142 -8.07 5.28 -5.16
N ILE A 143 -8.71 4.57 -4.23
CA ILE A 143 -8.12 4.17 -2.96
C ILE A 143 -8.31 2.67 -2.70
N ILE A 144 -7.40 2.11 -1.93
CA ILE A 144 -7.51 0.78 -1.34
C ILE A 144 -7.49 0.97 0.18
N ASN A 145 -8.55 0.58 0.87
CA ASN A 145 -8.67 0.75 2.32
C ASN A 145 -8.72 -0.60 3.01
N VAL A 146 -7.70 -0.91 3.79
CA VAL A 146 -7.65 -2.09 4.66
C VAL A 146 -8.35 -1.75 5.96
N VAL A 147 -9.39 -2.51 6.29
CA VAL A 147 -10.19 -2.29 7.50
C VAL A 147 -9.98 -3.44 8.46
N ASP A 148 -9.52 -3.14 9.66
CA ASP A 148 -9.46 -4.07 10.78
C ASP A 148 -10.40 -3.62 11.93
N ASP A 149 -10.58 -4.48 12.92
CA ASP A 149 -11.35 -4.17 14.14
C ASP A 149 -10.46 -4.09 15.38
N CYS A 150 -9.19 -3.77 15.21
CA CYS A 150 -8.27 -3.61 16.33
C CYS A 150 -8.83 -2.63 17.38
N ILE A 151 -9.49 -1.54 16.90
CA ILE A 151 -10.34 -0.66 17.72
C ILE A 151 -11.80 -0.94 17.37
N SER A 152 -12.41 -1.92 18.02
CA SER A 152 -13.77 -2.32 17.71
C SER A 152 -14.80 -1.25 18.06
N ALA A 153 -15.72 -0.99 17.12
CA ALA A 153 -16.87 -0.10 17.28
C ALA A 153 -18.10 -0.82 17.88
N LEU A 154 -18.05 -2.14 18.02
CA LEU A 154 -19.10 -2.97 18.59
C LEU A 154 -18.55 -3.79 19.76
N ASN A 155 -19.40 -4.07 20.75
CA ASN A 155 -18.99 -4.96 21.85
C ASN A 155 -18.92 -6.40 21.35
N TYR A 156 -17.79 -7.08 21.59
CA TYR A 156 -17.68 -8.51 21.36
C TYR A 156 -18.64 -9.27 22.29
N GLU A 157 -19.50 -10.09 21.72
CA GLU A 157 -20.46 -10.90 22.48
C GLU A 157 -19.81 -12.14 23.09
N LEU A 158 -18.85 -12.73 22.39
CA LEU A 158 -18.13 -13.93 22.79
C LEU A 158 -16.62 -13.75 22.61
N PRO A 159 -15.81 -14.45 23.43
CA PRO A 159 -14.38 -14.54 23.16
C PRO A 159 -14.12 -15.26 21.83
N GLU A 160 -13.25 -14.71 21.03
CA GLU A 160 -12.77 -15.31 19.79
C GLU A 160 -11.28 -15.58 19.90
N LEU A 161 -10.87 -16.74 19.42
CA LEU A 161 -9.48 -17.16 19.34
C LEU A 161 -9.26 -17.83 18.00
N ARG A 162 -8.40 -17.26 17.17
CA ARG A 162 -7.95 -17.85 15.91
C ARG A 162 -6.48 -18.19 16.01
N VAL A 163 -6.08 -19.35 15.50
CA VAL A 163 -4.69 -19.79 15.41
C VAL A 163 -4.53 -20.45 14.06
N GLY A 164 -3.63 -19.95 13.25
CA GLY A 164 -3.31 -20.48 11.93
C GLY A 164 -1.85 -20.91 11.84
N TYR A 165 -1.62 -21.93 11.04
CA TYR A 165 -0.30 -22.37 10.61
C TYR A 165 -0.41 -22.85 9.16
N GLU A 166 0.39 -22.27 8.30
CA GLU A 166 0.41 -22.57 6.87
C GLU A 166 1.82 -22.94 6.43
N THR A 167 1.93 -23.77 5.40
CA THR A 167 3.21 -24.07 4.73
C THR A 167 3.02 -23.97 3.23
N GLN A 168 4.00 -23.40 2.56
CA GLN A 168 4.08 -23.29 1.10
C GLN A 168 5.26 -24.09 0.58
N SER A 169 5.07 -24.85 -0.49
CA SER A 169 6.16 -25.64 -1.11
C SER A 169 6.91 -24.86 -2.19
N VAL A 170 6.35 -23.75 -2.66
CA VAL A 170 6.97 -22.94 -3.73
C VAL A 170 8.20 -22.16 -3.22
N ASN A 171 8.26 -21.91 -1.92
CA ASN A 171 9.32 -21.13 -1.28
C ASN A 171 9.76 -21.75 0.06
N ASP A 172 9.46 -23.05 0.28
CA ASP A 172 9.68 -23.75 1.56
C ASP A 172 9.17 -22.96 2.78
N GLY A 173 8.16 -22.13 2.56
CA GLY A 173 7.72 -21.11 3.49
C GLY A 173 6.78 -21.60 4.58
N THR A 174 6.75 -20.82 5.66
CA THR A 174 5.82 -20.99 6.79
C THR A 174 5.17 -19.67 7.17
N SER A 175 3.87 -19.73 7.55
CA SER A 175 3.15 -18.61 8.15
C SER A 175 2.45 -19.08 9.43
N GLU A 176 2.57 -18.28 10.48
CA GLU A 176 1.96 -18.51 11.78
C GLU A 176 1.15 -17.28 12.17
N ASN A 177 -0.08 -17.47 12.63
CA ASN A 177 -0.87 -16.37 13.16
C ASN A 177 -1.60 -16.74 14.45
N PHE A 178 -1.84 -15.74 15.29
CA PHE A 178 -2.60 -15.85 16.53
C PHE A 178 -3.41 -14.57 16.71
N ASN A 179 -4.73 -14.71 16.84
CA ASN A 179 -5.64 -13.58 17.06
C ASN A 179 -6.55 -13.89 18.22
N PHE A 180 -6.72 -12.90 19.10
CA PHE A 180 -7.58 -12.99 20.27
C PHE A 180 -8.43 -11.72 20.42
N LYS A 181 -9.75 -11.91 20.50
CA LYS A 181 -10.72 -10.83 20.71
C LYS A 181 -11.64 -11.20 21.87
N ASN A 182 -11.91 -10.26 22.75
CA ASN A 182 -12.83 -10.46 23.87
C ASN A 182 -13.34 -9.15 24.45
N ASN A 183 -14.53 -9.17 25.02
CA ASN A 183 -15.00 -8.10 25.90
C ASN A 183 -14.71 -8.45 27.37
N ILE A 184 -13.88 -7.65 28.01
CA ILE A 184 -13.48 -7.84 29.41
C ILE A 184 -14.00 -6.66 30.23
N ASN A 185 -15.05 -6.90 31.04
CA ASN A 185 -15.68 -5.89 31.90
C ASN A 185 -16.13 -4.61 31.16
N GLY A 186 -16.65 -4.76 29.92
CA GLY A 186 -17.13 -3.65 29.11
C GLY A 186 -16.06 -2.93 28.29
N PHE A 187 -14.86 -3.50 28.22
CA PHE A 187 -13.80 -3.09 27.29
C PHE A 187 -13.56 -4.19 26.28
N ASN A 188 -13.61 -3.88 25.02
CA ASN A 188 -13.14 -4.76 23.97
C ASN A 188 -11.61 -4.76 24.00
N VAL A 189 -11.00 -5.91 23.90
CA VAL A 189 -9.56 -6.12 23.82
C VAL A 189 -9.29 -6.96 22.58
N ASN A 190 -8.40 -6.52 21.73
CA ASN A 190 -7.93 -7.22 20.55
C ASN A 190 -6.40 -7.39 20.66
N PHE A 191 -5.91 -8.56 20.28
CA PHE A 191 -4.49 -8.84 20.16
C PHE A 191 -4.28 -9.73 18.93
N GLY A 192 -3.39 -9.32 18.03
CA GLY A 192 -2.98 -10.05 16.86
C GLY A 192 -1.46 -10.24 16.83
N PHE A 193 -1.04 -11.38 16.31
CA PHE A 193 0.35 -11.70 16.01
C PHE A 193 0.40 -12.48 14.70
N LYS A 194 1.36 -12.15 13.83
CA LYS A 194 1.66 -12.89 12.59
C LYS A 194 3.16 -13.01 12.44
N ARG A 195 3.60 -14.15 11.92
CA ARG A 195 4.97 -14.36 11.49
C ARG A 195 4.96 -15.11 10.16
N ILE A 196 5.72 -14.61 9.22
CA ILE A 196 6.00 -15.22 7.92
C ILE A 196 7.50 -15.46 7.83
N ASP A 197 7.89 -16.59 7.21
CA ASP A 197 9.27 -16.93 6.90
C ASP A 197 9.26 -17.74 5.58
N PHE A 198 9.58 -17.08 4.48
CA PHE A 198 9.59 -17.60 3.13
C PHE A 198 10.99 -17.51 2.55
N GLY A 199 11.49 -18.60 2.01
CA GLY A 199 12.72 -18.63 1.22
C GLY A 199 12.50 -18.16 -0.22
N ASN A 200 13.53 -18.24 -1.03
CA ASN A 200 13.43 -17.99 -2.47
C ASN A 200 12.38 -18.89 -3.10
N TYR A 201 11.56 -18.35 -4.01
CA TYR A 201 10.52 -19.17 -4.61
C TYR A 201 10.98 -19.89 -5.88
N ASP A 202 10.55 -21.16 -6.00
CA ASP A 202 10.82 -21.99 -7.15
C ASP A 202 10.18 -21.43 -8.41
N VAL A 203 10.93 -21.36 -9.49
CA VAL A 203 10.47 -20.96 -10.82
C VAL A 203 10.68 -22.07 -11.83
N PRO A 204 9.89 -22.15 -12.92
CA PRO A 204 10.16 -23.06 -14.01
C PRO A 204 11.53 -22.77 -14.63
N PHE A 205 12.24 -23.83 -15.00
CA PHE A 205 13.49 -23.76 -15.76
C PHE A 205 13.37 -22.78 -16.96
N GLY A 206 14.35 -21.87 -17.10
CA GLY A 206 14.36 -20.87 -18.16
C GLY A 206 13.34 -19.73 -17.97
N ALA A 207 12.77 -19.57 -16.77
CA ALA A 207 11.90 -18.44 -16.45
C ALA A 207 12.69 -17.16 -16.09
N VAL A 208 13.92 -17.32 -15.60
CA VAL A 208 14.87 -16.22 -15.40
C VAL A 208 15.72 -16.08 -16.65
N LEU A 209 15.71 -14.91 -17.26
CA LEU A 209 16.53 -14.60 -18.42
C LEU A 209 17.80 -13.91 -17.92
N HIS A 210 18.95 -14.47 -18.25
CA HIS A 210 20.23 -13.77 -18.14
C HIS A 210 20.47 -13.02 -19.46
N GLU A 211 20.86 -11.77 -19.41
CA GLU A 211 21.37 -11.09 -20.60
C GLU A 211 22.75 -11.67 -20.91
N GLU A 212 22.85 -12.43 -22.00
CA GLU A 212 24.14 -12.84 -22.54
C GLU A 212 24.80 -11.59 -23.14
N GLU A 213 25.83 -11.07 -22.53
CA GLU A 213 26.70 -10.09 -23.18
C GLU A 213 27.40 -10.77 -24.36
N HIS A 214 26.90 -10.53 -25.56
CA HIS A 214 27.60 -10.90 -26.78
C HIS A 214 28.78 -9.96 -27.00
N ASP A 215 29.91 -10.25 -26.40
CA ASP A 215 31.19 -9.72 -26.84
C ASP A 215 31.43 -10.20 -28.29
N ASP A 216 31.28 -9.28 -29.26
CA ASP A 216 31.66 -9.46 -30.65
C ASP A 216 33.19 -9.62 -30.78
N HIS A 217 33.77 -10.65 -30.18
CA HIS A 217 35.15 -11.04 -30.46
C HIS A 217 35.21 -12.07 -31.60
N ASP A 218 35.45 -11.52 -32.80
CA ASP A 218 35.86 -12.28 -33.99
C ASP A 218 37.13 -13.09 -33.71
N GLU A 219 37.02 -14.43 -34.00
CA GLU A 219 38.06 -15.36 -34.39
C GLU A 219 38.85 -16.15 -33.34
N HIS A 220 38.56 -17.46 -33.35
CA HIS A 220 39.41 -18.64 -33.11
C HIS A 220 39.60 -19.19 -31.69
N ASP A 221 38.98 -20.30 -31.40
CA ASP A 221 39.50 -21.68 -31.48
C ASP A 221 38.55 -22.64 -30.73
N ASP A 222 38.50 -23.91 -31.25
CA ASP A 222 37.78 -25.04 -30.73
C ASP A 222 37.95 -25.27 -29.20
N HIS A 223 37.09 -24.68 -28.39
CA HIS A 223 36.82 -25.12 -27.03
C HIS A 223 35.42 -25.73 -27.00
N GLU A 224 35.34 -26.95 -26.51
CA GLU A 224 34.11 -27.69 -26.26
C GLU A 224 33.24 -26.82 -25.37
N ASP A 225 32.03 -26.52 -25.83
CA ASP A 225 30.96 -25.82 -25.13
C ASP A 225 30.76 -26.47 -23.74
N GLU A 226 31.43 -25.98 -22.71
CA GLU A 226 30.98 -26.19 -21.34
C GLU A 226 29.83 -25.19 -21.15
N GLU A 227 28.61 -25.73 -21.21
CA GLU A 227 27.37 -25.00 -20.92
C GLU A 227 27.44 -24.53 -19.46
N HIS A 228 27.92 -23.33 -19.22
CA HIS A 228 27.77 -22.63 -17.95
C HIS A 228 26.39 -21.90 -17.90
N GLU A 229 25.34 -22.62 -18.26
CA GLU A 229 24.02 -22.24 -17.84
C GLU A 229 23.80 -22.80 -16.44
N GLU A 230 24.08 -22.05 -15.40
CA GLU A 230 23.54 -22.34 -14.08
C GLU A 230 22.03 -22.10 -14.13
N ASP A 231 21.34 -23.19 -14.47
CA ASP A 231 19.88 -23.25 -14.47
C ASP A 231 19.35 -23.07 -13.05
N MET A 232 19.11 -21.83 -12.64
CA MET A 232 18.46 -21.59 -11.38
C MET A 232 16.99 -22.06 -11.46
N GLY A 233 16.65 -23.04 -10.65
CA GLY A 233 15.27 -23.51 -10.47
C GLY A 233 14.46 -22.64 -9.51
N PHE A 234 14.99 -21.50 -9.09
CA PHE A 234 14.37 -20.54 -8.19
C PHE A 234 14.77 -19.10 -8.58
N LEU A 235 13.98 -18.13 -8.17
CA LEU A 235 14.33 -16.73 -8.31
C LEU A 235 15.23 -16.34 -7.13
N ASN A 236 16.47 -15.98 -7.44
CA ASN A 236 17.41 -15.54 -6.43
C ASN A 236 16.93 -14.28 -5.72
N ASN A 237 17.29 -14.11 -4.45
CA ASN A 237 16.97 -12.92 -3.66
C ASN A 237 15.47 -12.57 -3.62
N SER A 238 14.60 -13.59 -3.58
CA SER A 238 13.15 -13.44 -3.49
C SER A 238 12.57 -13.89 -2.14
N ASP A 239 13.42 -14.07 -1.14
CA ASP A 239 13.03 -14.42 0.22
C ASP A 239 12.32 -13.27 0.93
N TYR A 240 11.40 -13.59 1.87
CA TYR A 240 10.59 -12.64 2.57
C TYR A 240 10.21 -13.11 3.96
N ALA A 241 10.48 -12.31 4.97
CA ALA A 241 10.11 -12.58 6.35
C ALA A 241 9.39 -11.38 6.97
N VAL A 242 8.35 -11.65 7.78
CA VAL A 242 7.57 -10.62 8.47
C VAL A 242 7.26 -11.06 9.89
N GLU A 243 7.34 -10.12 10.83
CA GLU A 243 6.75 -10.25 12.15
C GLU A 243 5.85 -9.04 12.42
N ALA A 244 4.56 -9.29 12.67
CA ALA A 244 3.60 -8.24 12.96
C ALA A 244 2.90 -8.50 14.30
N THR A 245 2.74 -7.45 15.08
CA THR A 245 2.02 -7.46 16.36
C THR A 245 1.07 -6.28 16.42
N LYS A 246 -0.19 -6.53 16.79
CA LYS A 246 -1.17 -5.47 17.03
C LYS A 246 -1.90 -5.67 18.33
N PHE A 247 -2.17 -4.56 19.00
CA PHE A 247 -2.95 -4.53 20.23
C PHE A 247 -3.93 -3.38 20.19
N GLY A 248 -5.18 -3.64 20.54
CA GLY A 248 -6.22 -2.63 20.62
C GLY A 248 -7.11 -2.81 21.83
N ILE A 249 -7.64 -1.68 22.28
CA ILE A 249 -8.67 -1.63 23.32
C ILE A 249 -9.69 -0.57 22.96
N SER A 250 -10.98 -0.89 23.11
CA SER A 250 -12.05 0.09 22.92
C SER A 250 -13.13 -0.04 23.97
N LYS A 251 -13.88 1.04 24.14
CA LYS A 251 -15.09 1.09 24.95
C LYS A 251 -16.24 1.58 24.12
N VAL A 252 -17.32 0.81 24.07
CA VAL A 252 -18.54 1.08 23.32
C VAL A 252 -19.69 1.27 24.29
N GLU A 253 -20.43 2.36 24.14
CA GLU A 253 -21.58 2.75 24.95
C GLU A 253 -22.65 3.42 24.05
N ASP A 254 -23.81 3.80 24.62
CA ASP A 254 -24.88 4.46 23.87
C ASP A 254 -24.47 5.80 23.20
N TRP A 255 -23.43 6.46 23.74
CA TRP A 255 -22.92 7.70 23.16
C TRP A 255 -22.00 7.48 21.96
N GLY A 256 -21.59 6.23 21.67
CA GLY A 256 -20.64 5.87 20.64
C GLY A 256 -19.50 5.02 21.18
N TYR A 257 -18.29 5.17 20.63
CA TYR A 257 -17.12 4.44 21.10
C TYR A 257 -15.85 5.30 21.08
N VAL A 258 -14.86 4.86 21.80
CA VAL A 258 -13.48 5.36 21.74
C VAL A 258 -12.53 4.21 22.07
N GLY A 259 -11.41 4.18 21.38
CA GLY A 259 -10.35 3.22 21.63
C GLY A 259 -9.00 3.70 21.15
N PHE A 260 -7.99 2.91 21.43
CA PHE A 260 -6.65 3.09 20.90
C PHE A 260 -6.05 1.75 20.46
N SER A 261 -5.13 1.82 19.52
CA SER A 261 -4.29 0.68 19.10
C SER A 261 -2.83 1.06 19.03
N VAL A 262 -2.00 0.03 19.12
CA VAL A 262 -0.57 0.06 18.82
C VAL A 262 -0.32 -1.09 17.85
N ASP A 263 0.32 -0.80 16.74
CA ASP A 263 0.69 -1.74 15.71
C ASP A 263 2.22 -1.64 15.50
N ASN A 264 2.88 -2.79 15.40
CA ASN A 264 4.28 -2.89 15.04
C ASN A 264 4.41 -3.94 13.93
N LEU A 265 5.19 -3.63 12.90
CA LEU A 265 5.50 -4.53 11.80
C LEU A 265 6.96 -4.41 11.46
N GLU A 266 7.66 -5.53 11.44
CA GLU A 266 9.03 -5.67 11.01
C GLU A 266 9.08 -6.64 9.82
N SER A 267 9.84 -6.31 8.78
CA SER A 267 10.05 -7.20 7.64
C SER A 267 11.48 -7.22 7.16
N VAL A 268 11.84 -8.29 6.46
CA VAL A 268 13.09 -8.41 5.72
C VAL A 268 12.74 -9.04 4.38
N TYR A 269 13.20 -8.45 3.28
CA TYR A 269 12.99 -9.01 1.95
C TYR A 269 14.18 -8.75 1.05
N GLY A 270 14.45 -9.70 0.14
CA GLY A 270 15.45 -9.56 -0.91
C GLY A 270 14.90 -8.75 -2.09
N ILE A 271 15.80 -8.08 -2.80
CA ILE A 271 15.53 -7.35 -4.04
C ILE A 271 16.11 -8.17 -5.18
N PRO A 272 15.28 -8.90 -5.97
CA PRO A 272 15.77 -9.69 -7.10
C PRO A 272 16.20 -8.78 -8.26
N PHE A 273 16.98 -9.35 -9.21
CA PHE A 273 17.41 -8.69 -10.46
C PHE A 273 18.35 -7.50 -10.27
N HIS A 274 19.03 -7.44 -9.15
CA HIS A 274 20.07 -6.45 -8.95
C HIS A 274 21.42 -7.15 -9.10
N GLY A 275 22.19 -6.76 -10.09
CA GLY A 275 23.58 -7.11 -10.29
C GLY A 275 24.33 -5.84 -10.64
N GLU A 276 25.42 -5.53 -9.96
CA GLU A 276 26.29 -4.44 -10.37
C GLU A 276 27.02 -4.83 -11.66
N GLU A 277 26.81 -4.06 -12.74
CA GLU A 277 27.70 -4.09 -13.89
C GLU A 277 29.03 -3.42 -13.49
N HIS A 278 29.95 -4.19 -12.91
CA HIS A 278 31.34 -3.76 -12.80
C HIS A 278 31.98 -3.84 -14.18
N GLU A 279 32.14 -2.70 -14.88
CA GLU A 279 33.05 -2.59 -16.02
C GLU A 279 34.49 -2.78 -15.54
N ASP A 280 34.93 -4.02 -15.29
CA ASP A 280 36.31 -4.34 -15.00
C ASP A 280 37.15 -4.32 -16.27
N GLU A 281 37.89 -3.19 -16.50
CA GLU A 281 38.94 -3.07 -17.53
C GLU A 281 40.11 -4.07 -17.32
N HIS A 282 40.07 -5.01 -16.39
CA HIS A 282 41.17 -5.94 -16.08
C HIS A 282 40.67 -7.37 -16.04
N GLY A 283 40.90 -8.07 -17.15
CA GLY A 283 40.61 -9.47 -17.36
C GLY A 283 41.41 -10.42 -16.46
N ASP A 284 40.96 -10.64 -15.26
CA ASP A 284 41.24 -11.82 -14.45
C ASP A 284 39.89 -12.47 -14.13
N GLU A 285 39.70 -13.71 -14.64
CA GLU A 285 38.51 -14.55 -14.46
C GLU A 285 38.39 -14.94 -12.96
N GLU A 286 37.85 -14.05 -12.13
CA GLU A 286 37.36 -14.39 -10.78
C GLU A 286 35.85 -14.41 -10.83
N GLU A 287 35.26 -15.56 -10.44
CA GLU A 287 33.81 -15.73 -10.32
C GLU A 287 33.30 -14.72 -9.25
N HIS A 288 32.76 -13.59 -9.68
CA HIS A 288 32.07 -12.66 -8.79
C HIS A 288 30.70 -13.27 -8.46
N GLU A 289 30.49 -13.68 -7.21
CA GLU A 289 29.16 -14.03 -6.73
C GLU A 289 28.33 -12.72 -6.68
N GLU A 290 27.13 -12.74 -7.24
CA GLU A 290 26.22 -11.58 -7.24
C GLU A 290 25.99 -11.07 -5.82
N GLU A 291 26.31 -9.82 -5.54
CA GLU A 291 26.04 -9.21 -4.24
C GLU A 291 24.53 -9.18 -3.96
N ARG A 292 24.14 -9.65 -2.78
CA ARG A 292 22.75 -9.68 -2.37
C ARG A 292 22.34 -8.33 -1.80
N ILE A 293 21.35 -7.65 -2.43
CA ILE A 293 20.67 -6.49 -1.85
C ILE A 293 19.41 -6.95 -1.12
N PHE A 294 19.20 -6.42 0.07
CA PHE A 294 18.02 -6.68 0.86
C PHE A 294 17.57 -5.45 1.63
N SER A 295 16.26 -5.37 1.87
CA SER A 295 15.65 -4.31 2.65
C SER A 295 15.09 -4.86 3.96
N THR A 296 15.25 -4.08 5.03
CA THR A 296 14.60 -4.31 6.33
C THR A 296 13.66 -3.18 6.64
N THR A 297 12.46 -3.47 7.15
CA THR A 297 11.52 -2.43 7.59
C THR A 297 11.23 -2.54 9.07
N ASP A 298 11.00 -1.39 9.69
CA ASP A 298 10.49 -1.24 11.05
C ASP A 298 9.39 -0.15 11.03
N SER A 299 8.18 -0.55 11.39
CA SER A 299 7.00 0.31 11.34
C SER A 299 6.24 0.24 12.66
N GLU A 300 6.07 1.40 13.28
CA GLU A 300 5.26 1.54 14.49
C GLU A 300 4.14 2.54 14.26
N SER A 301 2.93 2.24 14.73
CA SER A 301 1.85 3.22 14.74
C SER A 301 1.04 3.19 16.02
N PHE A 302 0.67 4.38 16.49
CA PHE A 302 -0.26 4.61 17.57
C PHE A 302 -1.51 5.31 17.03
N THR A 303 -2.67 4.71 17.23
CA THR A 303 -3.94 5.25 16.75
C THR A 303 -4.93 5.44 17.90
N ILE A 304 -5.59 6.60 17.97
CA ILE A 304 -6.81 6.84 18.76
C ILE A 304 -7.94 7.05 17.75
N LYS A 305 -9.01 6.27 17.88
CA LYS A 305 -10.19 6.37 17.02
C LYS A 305 -11.46 6.33 17.85
N GLY A 306 -12.47 7.06 17.41
CA GLY A 306 -13.75 7.04 18.09
C GLY A 306 -14.87 7.68 17.30
N SER A 307 -16.07 7.48 17.80
CA SER A 307 -17.30 8.03 17.25
C SER A 307 -18.18 8.54 18.40
N TYR A 308 -18.73 9.72 18.24
CA TYR A 308 -19.61 10.34 19.23
C TYR A 308 -20.97 10.71 18.61
N ASN A 309 -22.05 10.13 19.14
CA ASN A 309 -23.43 10.43 18.75
C ASN A 309 -23.87 11.77 19.37
N VAL A 310 -23.85 12.84 18.58
CA VAL A 310 -24.22 14.19 19.05
C VAL A 310 -25.72 14.31 19.25
N ASN A 311 -26.52 13.61 18.40
CA ASN A 311 -27.98 13.68 18.37
C ASN A 311 -28.50 15.14 18.31
N GLY A 312 -27.77 15.99 17.58
CA GLY A 312 -28.08 17.42 17.41
C GLY A 312 -29.01 17.67 16.24
N ASN A 313 -29.44 18.92 16.08
CA ASN A 313 -30.29 19.29 14.94
C ASN A 313 -29.54 19.46 13.61
N LEU A 314 -28.20 19.56 13.64
CA LEU A 314 -27.37 19.79 12.47
C LEU A 314 -26.31 18.68 12.30
N VAL A 315 -25.76 18.22 13.40
CA VAL A 315 -24.74 17.17 13.42
C VAL A 315 -25.32 15.97 14.16
N ASN A 316 -25.33 14.82 13.53
CA ASN A 316 -25.81 13.56 14.09
C ASN A 316 -24.70 12.84 14.85
N LYS A 317 -23.52 12.77 14.22
CA LYS A 317 -22.38 11.99 14.70
C LYS A 317 -21.08 12.71 14.32
N VAL A 318 -20.05 12.52 15.12
CA VAL A 318 -18.69 12.94 14.83
C VAL A 318 -17.79 11.71 14.98
N ASP A 319 -17.15 11.29 13.90
CA ASP A 319 -16.06 10.33 13.91
C ASP A 319 -14.74 11.10 13.96
N PHE A 320 -13.79 10.62 14.75
CA PHE A 320 -12.48 11.27 14.89
C PHE A 320 -11.37 10.22 14.95
N THR A 321 -10.22 10.61 14.42
CA THR A 321 -9.02 9.79 14.45
C THR A 321 -7.80 10.67 14.70
N PHE A 322 -6.89 10.20 15.51
CA PHE A 322 -5.53 10.69 15.67
C PHE A 322 -4.59 9.52 15.43
N ARG A 323 -3.55 9.72 14.63
CA ARG A 323 -2.51 8.72 14.37
C ARG A 323 -1.14 9.36 14.39
N GLU A 324 -0.22 8.69 15.00
CA GLU A 324 1.21 8.91 14.94
C GLU A 324 1.84 7.65 14.37
N SER A 325 2.66 7.77 13.36
CA SER A 325 3.33 6.66 12.68
C SER A 325 4.80 7.00 12.47
N GLU A 326 5.64 6.04 12.72
CA GLU A 326 7.08 6.06 12.46
C GLU A 326 7.39 4.85 11.57
N TYR A 327 8.09 5.08 10.47
CA TYR A 327 8.48 4.05 9.52
C TYR A 327 9.92 4.25 9.09
N THR A 328 10.70 3.17 9.09
CA THR A 328 12.05 3.13 8.55
C THR A 328 12.23 1.90 7.68
N LEU A 329 12.75 2.09 6.47
CA LEU A 329 13.27 1.04 5.62
C LEU A 329 14.79 1.23 5.53
N THR A 330 15.56 0.16 5.69
CA THR A 330 17.01 0.18 5.50
C THR A 330 17.37 -0.80 4.39
N GLU A 331 17.99 -0.28 3.34
CA GLU A 331 18.53 -1.03 2.24
C GLU A 331 20.03 -1.25 2.46
N ALA A 332 20.49 -2.47 2.25
CA ALA A 332 21.87 -2.87 2.51
C ALA A 332 22.32 -3.99 1.59
N HIS A 333 23.61 -4.01 1.30
CA HIS A 333 24.29 -5.10 0.64
C HIS A 333 24.68 -6.17 1.67
N ALA A 334 24.59 -7.45 1.33
CA ALA A 334 25.07 -8.52 2.18
C ALA A 334 26.57 -8.65 2.00
N GLU A 335 27.32 -8.47 3.09
CA GLU A 335 28.75 -8.77 3.09
C GLU A 335 29.01 -10.28 2.94
N GLU A 336 29.91 -10.66 2.04
CA GLU A 336 30.38 -12.05 1.96
C GLU A 336 31.27 -12.39 3.15
N GLU A 337 30.86 -13.42 3.92
CA GLU A 337 31.72 -14.03 4.95
C GLU A 337 32.84 -14.84 4.29
N GLY A 338 33.94 -14.24 3.82
CA GLY A 338 35.03 -15.10 3.31
C GLY A 338 36.34 -14.49 2.83
N HIS A 339 36.43 -13.24 2.52
CA HIS A 339 37.69 -12.65 2.02
C HIS A 339 38.32 -11.68 3.03
N ASP A 340 39.21 -12.25 3.91
CA ASP A 340 40.00 -11.53 4.92
C ASP A 340 41.19 -10.71 4.33
N ASP A 341 41.39 -10.59 3.01
CA ASP A 341 42.67 -10.14 2.43
C ASP A 341 42.60 -8.94 1.45
N HIS A 342 41.48 -8.30 1.18
CA HIS A 342 41.41 -7.07 0.36
C HIS A 342 41.14 -5.82 1.22
N GLU A 343 42.21 -5.02 1.47
CA GLU A 343 42.19 -3.79 2.29
C GLU A 343 41.59 -2.57 1.56
N ASP A 344 41.02 -2.70 0.37
CA ASP A 344 40.59 -1.57 -0.48
C ASP A 344 39.12 -1.70 -1.01
N GLU A 345 38.31 -2.64 -0.54
CA GLU A 345 36.88 -2.67 -0.88
C GLU A 345 36.15 -1.57 -0.08
N GLU A 346 35.52 -0.64 -0.77
CA GLU A 346 34.67 0.39 -0.16
C GLU A 346 33.39 -0.30 0.33
N GLU A 347 33.28 -0.58 1.64
CA GLU A 347 32.05 -1.08 2.28
C GLU A 347 30.91 -0.09 1.97
N HIS A 348 29.91 -0.49 1.20
CA HIS A 348 28.73 0.33 0.93
C HIS A 348 27.93 0.52 2.22
N ALA A 349 27.80 1.76 2.67
CA ALA A 349 27.05 2.07 3.88
C ALA A 349 25.54 1.96 3.62
N PRO A 350 24.77 1.31 4.50
CA PRO A 350 23.34 1.17 4.33
C PRO A 350 22.62 2.51 4.13
N THR A 351 21.56 2.50 3.31
CA THR A 351 20.70 3.67 3.10
C THR A 351 19.38 3.49 3.85
N ALA A 352 19.05 4.45 4.69
CA ALA A 352 17.83 4.45 5.50
C ALA A 352 16.82 5.47 4.94
N PHE A 353 15.62 4.98 4.64
CA PHE A 353 14.45 5.75 4.22
C PHE A 353 13.50 5.87 5.40
N SER A 354 13.08 7.07 5.76
CA SER A 354 12.17 7.28 6.89
C SER A 354 10.95 8.11 6.48
N ASN A 355 9.82 7.76 7.09
CA ASN A 355 8.57 8.52 6.99
C ASN A 355 7.93 8.59 8.37
N ASP A 356 7.96 9.77 8.99
CA ASP A 356 7.35 10.04 10.29
C ASP A 356 6.16 10.96 10.09
N ALA A 357 4.98 10.59 10.60
CA ALA A 357 3.79 11.39 10.37
C ALA A 357 2.86 11.48 11.58
N THR A 358 2.27 12.66 11.73
CA THR A 358 1.13 12.91 12.63
C THR A 358 -0.09 13.30 11.81
N GLU A 359 -1.20 12.59 12.02
CA GLU A 359 -2.45 12.84 11.30
C GLU A 359 -3.64 12.97 12.26
N ILE A 360 -4.49 13.98 12.01
CA ILE A 360 -5.72 14.23 12.76
C ILE A 360 -6.87 14.34 11.79
N GLY A 361 -7.84 13.43 11.88
CA GLY A 361 -9.04 13.40 11.06
C GLY A 361 -10.32 13.61 11.87
N ALA A 362 -11.31 14.29 11.26
CA ALA A 362 -12.65 14.38 11.81
C ALA A 362 -13.71 14.36 10.69
N ILE A 363 -14.76 13.58 10.89
CA ILE A 363 -15.88 13.45 9.97
C ILE A 363 -17.16 13.81 10.72
N PHE A 364 -17.89 14.78 10.20
CA PHE A 364 -19.16 15.24 10.73
C PHE A 364 -20.29 14.70 9.86
N ASP A 365 -21.09 13.82 10.41
CA ASP A 365 -22.33 13.37 9.79
C ASP A 365 -23.40 14.45 10.01
N ILE A 366 -23.83 15.06 8.92
CA ILE A 366 -24.88 16.07 8.86
C ILE A 366 -26.08 15.61 8.02
N SER A 367 -26.21 14.29 7.86
CA SER A 367 -27.27 13.62 7.11
C SER A 367 -28.66 13.98 7.68
N ASN A 368 -29.67 13.94 6.81
CA ASN A 368 -31.05 14.12 7.16
C ASN A 368 -31.93 13.13 6.38
N ASP A 369 -33.25 13.12 6.64
CA ASP A 369 -34.20 12.19 6.03
C ASP A 369 -34.19 12.19 4.48
N SER A 370 -33.56 13.15 3.83
CA SER A 370 -33.62 13.34 2.38
C SER A 370 -32.24 13.17 1.68
N ALA A 371 -31.18 13.12 2.43
CA ALA A 371 -29.82 12.98 1.88
C ALA A 371 -28.82 12.55 2.96
N GLU A 372 -27.90 11.66 2.61
CA GLU A 372 -26.68 11.43 3.38
C GLU A 372 -25.70 12.57 3.08
N GLN A 373 -25.11 13.14 4.12
CA GLN A 373 -24.19 14.26 3.97
C GLN A 373 -23.07 14.18 5.01
N LYS A 374 -21.83 14.40 4.57
CA LYS A 374 -20.65 14.37 5.43
C LYS A 374 -19.74 15.56 5.14
N ILE A 375 -19.11 16.08 6.19
CA ILE A 375 -18.03 17.05 6.10
C ILE A 375 -16.79 16.41 6.72
N VAL A 376 -15.68 16.47 6.02
CA VAL A 376 -14.40 15.92 6.44
C VAL A 376 -13.42 17.05 6.68
N PHE A 377 -12.65 16.92 7.76
CA PHE A 377 -11.46 17.72 8.02
C PHE A 377 -10.30 16.77 8.27
N ASN A 378 -9.14 17.08 7.68
CA ASN A 378 -7.91 16.35 7.94
C ASN A 378 -6.73 17.31 8.05
N ILE A 379 -5.78 17.00 8.91
CA ILE A 379 -4.51 17.70 9.09
C ILE A 379 -3.42 16.63 9.11
N VAL A 380 -2.39 16.84 8.32
CA VAL A 380 -1.21 15.96 8.24
C VAL A 380 0.04 16.81 8.39
N ASP A 381 1.00 16.28 9.14
CA ASP A 381 2.38 16.76 9.22
C ASP A 381 3.27 15.53 9.05
N GLU A 382 4.10 15.51 8.00
CA GLU A 382 4.84 14.35 7.54
C GLU A 382 6.27 14.73 7.17
N ASP A 383 7.23 14.09 7.82
CA ASP A 383 8.66 14.23 7.56
C ASP A 383 9.19 13.02 6.78
N ASN A 384 9.85 13.27 5.67
CA ASN A 384 10.50 12.26 4.85
C ASN A 384 12.00 12.49 4.83
N SER A 385 12.80 11.43 4.99
CA SER A 385 14.26 11.53 4.86
C SER A 385 14.86 10.27 4.24
N ILE A 386 15.93 10.46 3.48
CA ILE A 386 16.79 9.39 2.96
C ILE A 386 18.20 9.71 3.42
N ILE A 387 18.82 8.81 4.18
CA ILE A 387 20.14 9.03 4.79
C ILE A 387 20.98 7.78 4.55
N GLY A 388 22.11 7.95 3.90
CA GLY A 388 23.03 6.88 3.56
C GLY A 388 23.91 7.28 2.40
N GLU A 389 24.65 6.34 1.86
CA GLU A 389 25.53 6.56 0.75
C GLU A 389 24.76 6.87 -0.54
N GLU A 390 23.59 6.27 -0.68
CA GLU A 390 22.70 6.37 -1.84
C GLU A 390 21.50 7.29 -1.59
N ALA A 391 21.67 8.27 -0.71
CA ALA A 391 20.61 9.22 -0.42
C ALA A 391 20.35 10.12 -1.64
N PHE A 392 19.30 9.82 -2.39
CA PHE A 392 18.91 10.60 -3.58
C PHE A 392 17.96 11.77 -3.28
N MET A 393 17.63 12.04 -2.03
CA MET A 393 16.79 13.17 -1.63
C MET A 393 17.20 13.69 -0.25
N ASN A 394 17.33 15.00 -0.12
CA ASN A 394 17.47 15.63 1.18
C ASN A 394 16.18 15.54 2.00
N PRO A 395 16.24 15.63 3.34
CA PRO A 395 15.05 15.66 4.18
C PRO A 395 14.02 16.69 3.71
N ALA A 396 12.76 16.27 3.64
CA ALA A 396 11.64 17.07 3.18
C ALA A 396 10.42 16.91 4.10
N ASN A 397 9.63 17.96 4.24
CA ASN A 397 8.41 17.98 5.04
C ASN A 397 7.19 18.26 4.14
N ASN A 398 6.04 17.66 4.49
CA ASN A 398 4.76 17.83 3.83
C ASN A 398 3.68 18.13 4.88
N GLU A 399 3.12 19.34 4.85
CA GLU A 399 1.98 19.73 5.67
C GLU A 399 0.71 19.82 4.83
N GLU A 400 -0.39 19.21 5.29
CA GLU A 400 -1.66 19.22 4.57
C GLU A 400 -2.81 19.64 5.48
N PHE A 401 -3.70 20.50 4.98
CA PHE A 401 -4.98 20.82 5.57
C PHE A 401 -6.09 20.58 4.56
N THR A 402 -7.06 19.74 4.93
CA THR A 402 -8.17 19.31 4.06
C THR A 402 -9.52 19.76 4.56
N ILE A 403 -10.39 20.16 3.63
CA ILE A 403 -11.84 20.21 3.81
C ILE A 403 -12.51 19.44 2.68
N GLY A 404 -13.34 18.44 3.04
CA GLY A 404 -14.14 17.65 2.10
C GLY A 404 -15.63 17.77 2.41
N TYR A 405 -16.46 17.66 1.37
CA TYR A 405 -17.91 17.56 1.49
C TYR A 405 -18.42 16.45 0.56
N TYR A 406 -19.32 15.63 1.08
CA TYR A 406 -19.99 14.58 0.33
C TYR A 406 -21.50 14.66 0.55
N ILE A 407 -22.26 14.39 -0.51
CA ILE A 407 -23.69 14.21 -0.45
C ILE A 407 -24.11 13.06 -1.37
N SER A 408 -24.94 12.16 -0.83
CA SER A 408 -25.67 11.14 -1.58
C SER A 408 -27.17 11.40 -1.43
N LYS A 409 -27.88 11.37 -2.54
CA LYS A 409 -29.30 11.67 -2.57
C LYS A 409 -30.06 10.85 -3.59
N ASP A 410 -31.15 10.24 -3.13
CA ASP A 410 -32.16 9.63 -3.98
C ASP A 410 -33.17 10.70 -4.45
N LEU A 411 -33.39 10.77 -5.77
CA LEU A 411 -34.27 11.70 -6.46
C LEU A 411 -35.35 10.96 -7.28
N ASP A 412 -36.12 10.08 -6.67
CA ASP A 412 -37.21 9.28 -7.27
C ASP A 412 -36.82 8.51 -8.55
N LEU A 413 -36.09 9.13 -9.48
CA LEU A 413 -35.69 8.59 -10.79
C LEU A 413 -34.18 8.36 -10.92
N PHE A 414 -33.40 9.01 -10.10
CA PHE A 414 -31.94 9.01 -10.15
C PHE A 414 -31.37 9.06 -8.73
N ASN A 415 -30.31 8.34 -8.50
CA ASN A 415 -29.44 8.53 -7.35
C ASN A 415 -28.29 9.43 -7.77
N VAL A 416 -27.88 10.36 -6.90
CA VAL A 416 -26.81 11.31 -7.19
C VAL A 416 -25.84 11.35 -6.01
N ASP A 417 -24.57 11.06 -6.30
CA ASP A 417 -23.46 11.26 -5.37
C ASP A 417 -22.60 12.42 -5.85
N LEU A 418 -22.21 13.30 -4.96
CA LEU A 418 -21.31 14.42 -5.22
C LEU A 418 -20.25 14.48 -4.12
N GLY A 419 -18.99 14.51 -4.52
CA GLY A 419 -17.84 14.77 -3.66
C GLY A 419 -17.15 16.07 -4.06
N LEU A 420 -16.77 16.86 -3.07
CA LEU A 420 -15.97 18.08 -3.21
C LEU A 420 -14.84 18.02 -2.20
N ARG A 421 -13.63 18.40 -2.61
CA ARG A 421 -12.46 18.44 -1.75
C ARG A 421 -11.58 19.63 -2.09
N MET A 422 -11.02 20.25 -1.05
CA MET A 422 -10.02 21.29 -1.14
C MET A 422 -8.90 20.94 -0.16
N ASP A 423 -7.68 20.92 -0.65
CA ASP A 423 -6.47 20.68 0.14
C ASP A 423 -5.55 21.89 0.01
N GLN A 424 -5.10 22.42 1.13
CA GLN A 424 -3.97 23.32 1.18
C GLN A 424 -2.75 22.50 1.58
N ILE A 425 -1.73 22.53 0.75
CA ILE A 425 -0.55 21.68 0.86
C ILE A 425 0.69 22.54 0.83
N GLU A 426 1.55 22.40 1.84
CA GLU A 426 2.87 23.02 1.90
C GLU A 426 3.94 21.93 1.87
N ARG A 427 4.87 22.03 0.92
CA ARG A 427 6.01 21.11 0.79
C ARG A 427 7.31 21.89 0.86
N SER A 428 8.15 21.54 1.83
CA SER A 428 9.47 22.13 2.01
C SER A 428 10.55 21.06 1.89
N GLY A 429 11.63 21.43 1.19
CA GLY A 429 12.76 20.55 0.94
C GLY A 429 13.93 21.30 0.36
N SER A 430 14.98 20.59 -0.01
CA SER A 430 16.14 21.16 -0.64
C SER A 430 16.77 20.21 -1.65
N VAL A 431 17.41 20.78 -2.66
CA VAL A 431 18.18 20.05 -3.67
C VAL A 431 19.64 20.47 -3.56
N THR A 432 20.57 19.52 -3.58
CA THR A 432 22.01 19.76 -3.57
C THR A 432 22.52 19.79 -5.01
N ASP A 433 23.17 20.87 -5.43
CA ASP A 433 23.87 20.95 -6.72
C ASP A 433 25.16 20.10 -6.62
N GLU A 434 25.26 19.04 -7.38
CA GLU A 434 26.40 18.13 -7.35
C GLU A 434 27.71 18.74 -7.83
N ASP A 435 27.65 19.65 -8.82
CA ASP A 435 28.82 20.28 -9.38
C ASP A 435 29.52 21.27 -8.41
N HIS A 436 28.73 21.92 -7.56
CA HIS A 436 29.20 23.01 -6.70
C HIS A 436 28.99 22.75 -5.21
N GLY A 437 28.14 21.77 -4.84
CA GLY A 437 27.78 21.48 -3.45
C GLY A 437 26.92 22.57 -2.80
N ASP A 438 26.31 23.45 -3.60
CA ASP A 438 25.40 24.48 -3.12
C ASP A 438 24.02 23.83 -2.83
N ILE A 439 23.35 24.28 -1.77
CA ILE A 439 22.04 23.76 -1.37
C ILE A 439 20.97 24.81 -1.65
N ASP A 440 20.06 24.49 -2.56
CA ASP A 440 18.89 25.30 -2.86
C ASP A 440 17.68 24.82 -2.05
N ASN A 441 17.08 25.75 -1.29
CA ASN A 441 15.92 25.46 -0.45
C ASN A 441 14.63 25.91 -1.14
N TYR A 442 13.61 25.07 -1.07
CA TYR A 442 12.30 25.28 -1.68
C TYR A 442 11.20 25.21 -0.64
N ASN A 443 10.18 26.02 -0.84
CA ASN A 443 8.91 25.95 -0.11
C ASN A 443 7.79 26.19 -1.13
N ILE A 444 6.97 25.17 -1.35
CA ILE A 444 5.89 25.13 -2.34
C ILE A 444 4.58 25.05 -1.55
N ASP A 445 3.80 26.15 -1.58
CA ASP A 445 2.48 26.25 -0.95
C ASP A 445 1.44 26.43 -2.05
N ASP A 446 0.52 25.46 -2.19
CA ASP A 446 -0.53 25.50 -3.20
C ASP A 446 -1.83 24.89 -2.68
N THR A 447 -2.93 25.19 -3.38
CA THR A 447 -4.27 24.70 -3.05
C THR A 447 -4.82 23.88 -4.19
N THR A 448 -5.07 22.60 -3.96
CA THR A 448 -5.72 21.72 -4.93
C THR A 448 -7.23 21.66 -4.69
N ASN A 449 -8.00 21.50 -5.79
CA ASN A 449 -9.44 21.37 -5.74
C ASN A 449 -9.88 20.17 -6.57
N SER A 450 -10.59 19.26 -5.96
CA SER A 450 -11.11 18.07 -6.61
C SER A 450 -12.61 17.97 -6.45
N PHE A 451 -13.29 17.49 -7.50
CA PHE A 451 -14.70 17.19 -7.43
C PHE A 451 -15.04 15.95 -8.23
N ALA A 452 -16.09 15.25 -7.81
CA ALA A 452 -16.63 14.13 -8.53
C ALA A 452 -18.15 14.05 -8.38
N VAL A 453 -18.83 13.59 -9.42
CA VAL A 453 -20.27 13.36 -9.43
C VAL A 453 -20.57 12.02 -10.09
N THR A 454 -21.46 11.25 -9.47
CA THR A 454 -22.04 10.05 -10.07
C THR A 454 -23.55 10.16 -10.09
N ILE A 455 -24.16 9.75 -11.18
CA ILE A 455 -25.62 9.70 -11.35
C ILE A 455 -25.98 8.28 -11.75
N GLY A 456 -26.78 7.62 -10.92
CA GLY A 456 -27.24 6.26 -11.13
C GLY A 456 -28.73 6.16 -11.32
N ARG A 457 -29.17 5.08 -11.95
CA ARG A 457 -30.56 4.76 -12.16
C ARG A 457 -30.78 3.27 -12.36
N ASP A 458 -31.80 2.74 -11.68
CA ASP A 458 -32.34 1.43 -11.96
C ASP A 458 -33.14 1.49 -13.27
N LEU A 459 -32.67 0.75 -14.28
CA LEU A 459 -33.39 0.60 -15.56
C LEU A 459 -34.47 -0.47 -15.47
N THR A 460 -34.22 -1.51 -14.68
CA THR A 460 -35.16 -2.59 -14.31
C THR A 460 -34.86 -3.05 -12.89
N GLU A 461 -35.64 -3.98 -12.35
CA GLU A 461 -35.37 -4.61 -11.02
C GLU A 461 -34.02 -5.33 -10.95
N ASN A 462 -33.39 -5.61 -12.07
CA ASN A 462 -32.19 -6.42 -12.18
C ASN A 462 -31.04 -5.71 -12.93
N LEU A 463 -31.24 -4.49 -13.43
CA LEU A 463 -30.27 -3.77 -14.23
C LEU A 463 -30.23 -2.30 -13.80
N ASP A 464 -29.07 -1.86 -13.36
CA ASP A 464 -28.77 -0.46 -13.11
C ASP A 464 -27.69 0.08 -14.04
N ILE A 465 -27.67 1.36 -14.20
CA ILE A 465 -26.67 2.13 -14.93
C ILE A 465 -26.21 3.31 -14.07
N SER A 466 -24.90 3.55 -14.05
CA SER A 466 -24.31 4.75 -13.48
C SER A 466 -23.40 5.48 -14.46
N LEU A 467 -23.36 6.81 -14.32
CA LEU A 467 -22.49 7.71 -15.08
C LEU A 467 -21.69 8.51 -14.08
N GLY A 468 -20.36 8.42 -14.16
CA GLY A 468 -19.43 9.13 -13.31
C GLY A 468 -18.62 10.17 -14.08
N TYR A 469 -18.32 11.29 -13.39
CA TYR A 469 -17.30 12.24 -13.80
C TYR A 469 -16.53 12.73 -12.57
N ALA A 470 -15.21 12.71 -12.67
CA ALA A 470 -14.34 13.25 -11.63
C ALA A 470 -13.24 14.12 -12.25
N SER A 471 -12.95 15.25 -11.59
CA SER A 471 -11.77 16.06 -11.84
C SER A 471 -10.97 16.10 -10.55
N VAL A 472 -9.78 15.47 -10.58
CA VAL A 472 -8.92 15.30 -9.41
C VAL A 472 -7.61 16.02 -9.65
N GLU A 473 -7.28 16.97 -8.78
CA GLU A 473 -6.03 17.71 -8.81
C GLU A 473 -5.05 17.15 -7.77
N ARG A 474 -3.78 17.00 -8.15
CA ARG A 474 -2.69 16.48 -7.33
C ARG A 474 -1.46 17.38 -7.43
N LEU A 475 -0.94 17.81 -6.29
CA LEU A 475 0.36 18.46 -6.23
C LEU A 475 1.48 17.39 -6.36
N PRO A 476 2.59 17.68 -7.06
CA PRO A 476 3.74 16.75 -7.13
C PRO A 476 4.21 16.31 -5.74
N SER A 477 4.60 15.05 -5.55
CA SER A 477 5.14 14.53 -4.28
C SER A 477 6.50 15.14 -3.94
N VAL A 478 6.98 14.97 -2.69
CA VAL A 478 8.31 15.46 -2.29
C VAL A 478 9.43 14.83 -3.12
N VAL A 479 9.26 13.55 -3.50
CA VAL A 479 10.21 12.83 -4.37
C VAL A 479 10.21 13.42 -5.77
N GLU A 480 9.06 13.61 -6.40
CA GLU A 480 8.96 14.22 -7.73
C GLU A 480 9.55 15.64 -7.79
N LEU A 481 9.57 16.34 -6.65
CA LEU A 481 10.12 17.71 -6.55
C LEU A 481 11.60 17.77 -6.23
N PHE A 482 12.09 16.90 -5.32
CA PHE A 482 13.38 17.14 -4.65
C PHE A 482 14.40 16.01 -4.79
N MET A 483 14.08 14.89 -5.46
CA MET A 483 15.08 13.86 -5.70
C MET A 483 16.21 14.37 -6.59
N ASN A 484 17.44 13.97 -6.29
CA ASN A 484 18.64 14.28 -7.08
C ASN A 484 19.78 13.36 -6.63
N GLY A 485 19.86 12.17 -7.21
CA GLY A 485 20.89 11.21 -6.85
C GLY A 485 20.65 9.80 -7.39
N PRO A 486 21.56 8.87 -7.09
CA PRO A 486 21.47 7.49 -7.51
C PRO A 486 20.37 6.76 -6.74
N HIS A 487 19.62 5.94 -7.47
CA HIS A 487 18.63 5.02 -6.93
C HIS A 487 19.01 3.62 -7.38
N LEU A 488 19.74 2.89 -6.57
CA LEU A 488 20.38 1.63 -6.96
C LEU A 488 19.38 0.56 -7.37
N ALA A 489 18.32 0.36 -6.61
CA ALA A 489 17.33 -0.65 -6.93
C ALA A 489 16.70 -0.48 -8.33
N THR A 490 16.77 0.71 -8.91
CA THR A 490 16.32 0.99 -10.28
C THR A 490 17.48 1.12 -11.28
N GLY A 491 18.73 1.14 -10.82
CA GLY A 491 19.92 1.37 -11.64
C GLY A 491 19.93 2.75 -12.31
N ARG A 492 19.30 3.77 -11.69
CA ARG A 492 19.09 5.09 -12.29
C ARG A 492 19.62 6.20 -11.42
N PHE A 493 20.07 7.27 -12.07
CA PHE A 493 20.24 8.57 -11.43
C PHE A 493 18.94 9.36 -11.62
N GLU A 494 18.20 9.64 -10.55
CA GLU A 494 16.88 10.25 -10.62
C GLU A 494 16.92 11.73 -10.23
N VAL A 495 16.28 12.57 -11.04
CA VAL A 495 16.26 14.03 -10.84
C VAL A 495 14.83 14.54 -10.84
N GLY A 496 14.42 15.18 -9.75
CA GLY A 496 13.14 15.87 -9.60
C GLY A 496 13.19 17.29 -10.16
N ASP A 497 11.99 17.90 -10.29
CA ASP A 497 11.88 19.32 -10.70
C ASP A 497 11.00 20.10 -9.70
N PRO A 498 11.60 21.03 -8.92
CA PRO A 498 10.83 21.88 -8.00
C PRO A 498 9.81 22.83 -8.67
N ASN A 499 9.81 22.90 -10.00
CA ASN A 499 8.91 23.77 -10.76
C ASN A 499 7.76 22.99 -11.44
N LEU A 500 7.58 21.72 -11.13
CA LEU A 500 6.46 20.94 -11.66
C LEU A 500 5.11 21.58 -11.32
N ASN A 501 4.20 21.55 -12.29
CA ASN A 501 2.83 22.00 -12.07
C ASN A 501 2.00 20.87 -11.48
N SER A 502 0.88 21.23 -10.82
CA SER A 502 -0.13 20.28 -10.40
C SER A 502 -0.65 19.44 -11.59
N GLU A 503 -0.82 18.16 -11.34
CA GLU A 503 -1.46 17.23 -12.27
C GLU A 503 -2.98 17.32 -12.11
N THR A 504 -3.72 17.33 -13.22
CA THR A 504 -5.18 17.31 -13.20
C THR A 504 -5.69 16.14 -14.02
N SER A 505 -6.35 15.19 -13.36
CA SER A 505 -6.95 14.02 -13.98
C SER A 505 -8.46 14.19 -14.15
N ASN A 506 -8.94 14.08 -15.38
CA ASN A 506 -10.35 14.12 -15.75
C ASN A 506 -10.82 12.72 -16.12
N ASN A 507 -11.66 12.13 -15.28
CA ASN A 507 -12.17 10.78 -15.42
C ASN A 507 -13.64 10.81 -15.81
N PHE A 508 -14.02 10.04 -16.83
CA PHE A 508 -15.40 9.78 -17.19
C PHE A 508 -15.64 8.28 -17.23
N ASP A 509 -16.70 7.81 -16.60
CA ASP A 509 -17.07 6.39 -16.60
C ASP A 509 -18.55 6.13 -16.79
N ILE A 510 -18.86 4.96 -17.35
CA ILE A 510 -20.19 4.39 -17.51
C ILE A 510 -20.15 2.98 -16.99
N THR A 511 -20.98 2.66 -16.01
CA THR A 511 -21.08 1.32 -15.41
C THR A 511 -22.47 0.75 -15.58
N LEU A 512 -22.53 -0.53 -15.88
CA LEU A 512 -23.75 -1.34 -15.97
C LEU A 512 -23.60 -2.52 -15.02
N ASN A 513 -24.53 -2.70 -14.11
CA ASN A 513 -24.64 -3.86 -13.25
C ASN A 513 -25.91 -4.61 -13.56
N TYR A 514 -25.81 -5.92 -13.68
CA TYR A 514 -26.95 -6.83 -13.85
C TYR A 514 -26.87 -7.96 -12.84
N GLU A 515 -27.94 -8.12 -12.07
CA GLU A 515 -28.05 -9.19 -11.08
C GLU A 515 -29.42 -9.89 -11.21
N ASN A 516 -29.42 -11.22 -11.36
CA ASN A 516 -30.65 -12.00 -11.41
C ASN A 516 -30.40 -13.47 -11.02
N ASP A 517 -31.09 -13.96 -9.99
CA ASP A 517 -31.10 -15.36 -9.53
C ASP A 517 -29.70 -16.03 -9.51
N GLY A 518 -28.70 -15.35 -8.94
CA GLY A 518 -27.33 -15.85 -8.83
C GLY A 518 -26.47 -15.70 -10.08
N PHE A 519 -26.96 -15.01 -11.11
CA PHE A 519 -26.17 -14.53 -12.23
C PHE A 519 -25.85 -13.04 -12.03
N TYR A 520 -24.57 -12.72 -11.99
CA TYR A 520 -24.06 -11.36 -11.90
C TYR A 520 -23.25 -11.02 -13.16
N ALA A 521 -23.45 -9.82 -13.72
CA ALA A 521 -22.66 -9.29 -14.81
C ALA A 521 -22.38 -7.80 -14.59
N TYR A 522 -21.14 -7.43 -14.74
CA TYR A 522 -20.62 -6.08 -14.60
C TYR A 522 -19.93 -5.65 -15.88
N ALA A 523 -20.19 -4.43 -16.36
CA ALA A 523 -19.46 -3.83 -17.47
C ALA A 523 -19.18 -2.36 -17.15
N SER A 524 -17.93 -1.95 -17.27
CA SER A 524 -17.50 -0.56 -17.09
C SER A 524 -16.69 -0.08 -18.28
N PHE A 525 -17.01 1.14 -18.74
CA PHE A 525 -16.23 1.88 -19.73
C PHE A 525 -15.73 3.15 -19.07
N TYR A 526 -14.45 3.40 -19.15
CA TYR A 526 -13.86 4.60 -18.60
C TYR A 526 -12.84 5.24 -19.56
N VAL A 527 -12.69 6.53 -19.43
CA VAL A 527 -11.67 7.33 -20.11
C VAL A 527 -11.08 8.29 -19.11
N THR A 528 -9.78 8.33 -19.04
CA THR A 528 -9.02 9.25 -18.21
C THR A 528 -8.14 10.12 -19.08
N ASP A 529 -8.26 11.45 -18.93
CA ASP A 529 -7.41 12.44 -19.58
C ASP A 529 -6.65 13.22 -18.48
N VAL A 530 -5.33 13.28 -18.59
CA VAL A 530 -4.49 13.85 -17.54
C VAL A 530 -3.65 14.99 -18.09
N ASP A 531 -3.88 16.18 -17.58
CA ASP A 531 -3.06 17.35 -17.86
C ASP A 531 -1.84 17.38 -16.93
N ASN A 532 -0.66 17.71 -17.46
CA ASN A 532 0.62 17.76 -16.73
C ASN A 532 0.96 16.42 -16.05
N TYR A 533 0.78 15.30 -16.76
CA TYR A 533 1.13 13.98 -16.23
C TYR A 533 2.60 13.92 -15.85
N ILE A 534 2.88 13.59 -14.58
CA ILE A 534 4.23 13.50 -14.05
C ILE A 534 4.70 12.05 -14.18
N ALA A 535 5.82 11.86 -14.86
CA ALA A 535 6.46 10.55 -15.03
C ALA A 535 7.97 10.73 -15.09
N LEU A 536 8.70 9.72 -14.66
CA LEU A 536 10.12 9.60 -14.96
C LEU A 536 10.27 9.35 -16.46
N ILE A 537 11.20 10.07 -17.08
CA ILE A 537 11.59 9.91 -18.48
C ILE A 537 13.11 9.82 -18.54
N ASP A 538 13.61 8.91 -19.35
CA ASP A 538 15.06 8.82 -19.59
C ASP A 538 15.51 10.05 -20.39
N GLU A 539 16.63 10.66 -20.00
CA GLU A 539 17.22 11.74 -20.76
C GLU A 539 17.80 11.16 -22.06
N GLU A 540 17.39 11.68 -23.22
CA GLU A 540 17.98 11.25 -24.49
C GLU A 540 19.46 11.68 -24.51
N ASP A 541 20.35 10.73 -24.72
CA ASP A 541 21.78 11.00 -24.96
C ASP A 541 21.92 12.05 -26.05
N HIS A 542 22.34 13.26 -25.70
CA HIS A 542 22.76 14.23 -26.66
C HIS A 542 24.01 13.70 -27.34
N GLU A 543 23.86 13.04 -28.50
CA GLU A 543 24.97 12.74 -29.38
C GLU A 543 25.76 14.04 -29.55
N ASP A 544 26.94 14.09 -28.95
CA ASP A 544 27.90 15.18 -29.12
C ASP A 544 28.11 15.40 -30.63
N GLU A 545 27.47 16.43 -31.20
CA GLU A 545 27.82 16.94 -32.53
C GLU A 545 29.26 17.42 -32.46
N HIS A 546 30.20 16.48 -32.61
CA HIS A 546 31.58 16.84 -32.88
C HIS A 546 31.63 17.66 -34.17
N HIS A 547 31.60 18.98 -34.02
CA HIS A 547 32.01 19.88 -35.10
C HIS A 547 33.49 19.62 -35.42
N GLU A 548 33.72 18.81 -36.45
CA GLU A 548 34.99 18.83 -37.17
C GLU A 548 35.11 20.19 -37.87
N ASP A 549 36.06 21.07 -37.42
CA ASP A 549 36.64 22.15 -38.18
C ASP A 549 38.04 21.76 -38.71
#